data_6882fe526170cef9dfd3719df86ea600
#
_entry.id   6882fe526170cef9dfd3719df86ea600
#
_cell.length_a   1.000
_cell.length_b   1.000
_cell.length_c   1.000
_cell.angle_alpha   90.00
_cell.angle_beta   90.00
_cell.angle_gamma   90.00
#
_symmetry.space_group_name_H-M   'P 1'
#
loop_
_entity.id
_entity.type
_entity.pdbx_description
1 polymer ?
#
loop_
_entity_poly.entity_id
_entity_poly.type
_entity_poly.pdbx_seq_one_letter_code
_entity_poly.pdbx_strand_id
1 'polypeptide(L)'
;FTDSLSSMTAYYKFSNALTLNGVRARRYGSLKGYQASVYAQRFVGNRYVWGGTSLTHGTDCSGFTMSVYRKFGYRIPRTSREQSTYGKRVSFSNLRPGDLLFYTHGTGRVNHVAMYIGSGRIVHASNPRTGIKISKYNYSRPKCARRIVYKK
;
A
#
# COMPACT_ATOMS: atom_id res chain seq x y z
N PHE A 1 -17.95 5.83 -1.82
CA PHE A 1 -17.40 5.40 -3.12
C PHE A 1 -17.19 6.59 -4.07
N THR A 2 -18.20 7.46 -4.18
CA THR A 2 -18.12 8.67 -5.02
C THR A 2 -16.96 9.56 -4.58
N ASP A 3 -16.79 9.72 -3.27
CA ASP A 3 -15.69 10.49 -2.71
C ASP A 3 -14.34 9.86 -3.02
N SER A 4 -14.25 8.54 -2.99
CA SER A 4 -13.04 7.82 -3.37
C SER A 4 -12.68 8.08 -4.83
N LEU A 5 -13.68 8.11 -5.71
CA LEU A 5 -13.47 8.37 -7.12
C LEU A 5 -12.98 9.78 -7.36
N SER A 6 -13.57 10.77 -6.69
CA SER A 6 -13.14 12.17 -6.77
C SER A 6 -11.71 12.33 -6.26
N SER A 7 -11.37 11.69 -5.15
CA SER A 7 -10.01 11.71 -4.60
C SER A 7 -9.02 11.10 -5.56
N MET A 8 -9.37 9.99 -6.22
CA MET A 8 -8.52 9.37 -7.21
C MET A 8 -8.26 10.28 -8.41
N THR A 9 -9.31 10.95 -8.90
CA THR A 9 -9.15 11.89 -10.02
C THR A 9 -8.19 13.01 -9.64
N ALA A 10 -8.32 13.54 -8.42
CA ALA A 10 -7.42 14.56 -7.92
C ALA A 10 -5.98 14.04 -7.80
N TYR A 11 -5.80 12.82 -7.33
CA TYR A 11 -4.47 12.22 -7.24
C TYR A 11 -3.84 12.04 -8.61
N TYR A 12 -4.60 11.59 -9.61
CA TYR A 12 -4.06 11.43 -10.96
C TYR A 12 -3.65 12.76 -11.58
N LYS A 13 -4.46 13.78 -11.42
CA LYS A 13 -4.11 15.13 -11.85
C LYS A 13 -2.86 15.64 -11.17
N PHE A 14 -2.77 15.41 -9.87
CA PHE A 14 -1.62 15.79 -9.08
C PHE A 14 -0.37 15.03 -9.50
N SER A 15 -0.48 13.74 -9.75
CA SER A 15 0.62 12.92 -10.25
C SER A 15 1.15 13.42 -11.58
N ASN A 16 0.25 13.81 -12.49
CA ASN A 16 0.69 14.35 -13.78
C ASN A 16 1.46 15.65 -13.60
N ALA A 17 0.97 16.53 -12.74
CA ALA A 17 1.69 17.76 -12.40
C ALA A 17 3.06 17.48 -11.79
N LEU A 18 3.15 16.46 -10.94
CA LEU A 18 4.41 16.05 -10.32
C LEU A 18 5.38 15.49 -11.35
N THR A 19 4.87 14.78 -12.35
CA THR A 19 5.69 14.23 -13.43
C THR A 19 6.32 15.37 -14.25
N LEU A 20 5.56 16.40 -14.52
CA LEU A 20 6.05 17.58 -15.21
C LEU A 20 7.01 18.40 -14.37
N ASN A 21 6.87 18.34 -13.05
CA ASN A 21 7.71 19.04 -12.10
C ASN A 21 8.56 18.02 -11.31
N GLY A 22 9.75 17.74 -11.82
CA GLY A 22 10.62 16.71 -11.25
C GLY A 22 10.93 16.88 -9.76
N VAL A 23 10.92 18.10 -9.22
CA VAL A 23 11.16 18.34 -7.80
C VAL A 23 10.04 17.71 -6.96
N ARG A 24 8.79 17.90 -7.36
CA ARG A 24 7.65 17.29 -6.66
C ARG A 24 7.65 15.78 -6.79
N ALA A 25 7.98 15.27 -7.98
CA ALA A 25 8.05 13.82 -8.19
C ALA A 25 9.05 13.18 -7.23
N ARG A 26 10.19 13.80 -7.01
CA ARG A 26 11.19 13.29 -6.05
C ARG A 26 10.69 13.34 -4.62
N ARG A 27 9.88 14.34 -4.26
CA ARG A 27 9.32 14.47 -2.92
C ARG A 27 8.42 13.28 -2.56
N TYR A 28 7.67 12.75 -3.52
CA TYR A 28 6.75 11.65 -3.29
C TYR A 28 7.35 10.29 -3.66
N GLY A 29 8.62 10.29 -4.08
CA GLY A 29 9.31 9.06 -4.47
C GLY A 29 9.02 8.68 -5.91
N SER A 30 9.00 7.38 -6.18
CA SER A 30 8.73 6.89 -7.52
C SER A 30 7.28 7.16 -7.91
N LEU A 31 7.08 7.60 -9.14
CA LEU A 31 5.73 7.77 -9.69
C LEU A 31 4.93 6.48 -9.65
N LYS A 32 5.56 5.33 -9.92
CA LYS A 32 4.87 4.03 -9.88
C LYS A 32 4.45 3.65 -8.47
N GLY A 33 5.26 3.94 -7.46
CA GLY A 33 4.85 3.71 -6.07
C GLY A 33 3.64 4.56 -5.70
N TYR A 34 3.65 5.80 -6.12
CA TYR A 34 2.54 6.72 -5.91
C TYR A 34 1.28 6.21 -6.63
N GLN A 35 1.42 5.82 -7.89
CA GLN A 35 0.31 5.28 -8.67
C GLN A 35 -0.25 4.00 -8.07
N ALA A 36 0.61 3.15 -7.54
CA ALA A 36 0.18 1.92 -6.85
C ALA A 36 -0.69 2.27 -5.65
N SER A 37 -0.31 3.30 -4.88
CA SER A 37 -1.09 3.73 -3.72
C SER A 37 -2.47 4.26 -4.12
N VAL A 38 -2.55 4.97 -5.24
CA VAL A 38 -3.83 5.48 -5.75
C VAL A 38 -4.70 4.32 -6.25
N TYR A 39 -4.11 3.41 -7.01
CA TYR A 39 -4.81 2.25 -7.53
C TYR A 39 -5.37 1.39 -6.39
N ALA A 40 -4.58 1.17 -5.35
CA ALA A 40 -5.00 0.37 -4.19
C ALA A 40 -6.27 0.94 -3.54
N GLN A 41 -6.43 2.25 -3.51
CA GLN A 41 -7.57 2.89 -2.88
C GLN A 41 -8.89 2.65 -3.63
N ARG A 42 -8.82 2.24 -4.90
CA ARG A 42 -10.02 1.92 -5.68
C ARG A 42 -10.81 0.76 -5.08
N PHE A 43 -10.17 -0.07 -4.29
CA PHE A 43 -10.76 -1.33 -3.80
C PHE A 43 -11.25 -1.23 -2.36
N VAL A 44 -11.19 -0.05 -1.76
CA VAL A 44 -11.73 0.19 -0.42
C VAL A 44 -13.21 -0.20 -0.41
N GLY A 45 -13.60 -1.00 0.59
CA GLY A 45 -14.95 -1.53 0.71
C GLY A 45 -15.11 -2.96 0.18
N ASN A 46 -14.18 -3.45 -0.62
CA ASN A 46 -14.21 -4.82 -1.12
C ASN A 46 -13.79 -5.77 0.00
N ARG A 47 -14.21 -7.04 -0.13
CA ARG A 47 -14.13 -7.94 1.01
C ARG A 47 -12.77 -8.59 1.20
N TYR A 48 -12.55 -8.96 2.45
CA TYR A 48 -11.41 -9.76 2.86
C TYR A 48 -11.77 -11.25 2.75
N VAL A 49 -10.88 -12.03 2.14
CA VAL A 49 -11.00 -13.50 2.10
C VAL A 49 -9.63 -14.08 2.42
N TRP A 50 -9.55 -14.91 3.45
CA TRP A 50 -8.31 -15.57 3.83
C TRP A 50 -7.80 -16.42 2.66
N GLY A 51 -6.53 -16.21 2.31
CA GLY A 51 -5.92 -16.88 1.17
C GLY A 51 -6.30 -16.30 -0.18
N GLY A 52 -7.19 -15.31 -0.22
CA GLY A 52 -7.63 -14.68 -1.46
C GLY A 52 -6.61 -13.71 -2.02
N THR A 53 -6.64 -13.54 -3.34
CA THR A 53 -5.77 -12.62 -4.07
C THR A 53 -6.54 -11.75 -5.07
N SER A 54 -7.85 -11.77 -5.03
CA SER A 54 -8.67 -11.01 -5.95
C SER A 54 -9.03 -9.65 -5.35
N LEU A 55 -8.65 -8.58 -6.03
CA LEU A 55 -8.96 -7.22 -5.57
C LEU A 55 -10.47 -6.93 -5.59
N THR A 56 -11.22 -7.67 -6.40
CA THR A 56 -12.66 -7.44 -6.58
C THR A 56 -13.54 -8.49 -5.91
N HIS A 57 -13.05 -9.72 -5.72
CA HIS A 57 -13.84 -10.82 -5.19
C HIS A 57 -13.40 -11.28 -3.80
N GLY A 58 -12.27 -10.81 -3.30
CA GLY A 58 -11.81 -11.13 -1.96
C GLY A 58 -10.31 -11.38 -1.91
N THR A 59 -9.64 -10.73 -0.97
CA THR A 59 -8.20 -10.84 -0.81
C THR A 59 -7.84 -10.74 0.67
N ASP A 60 -6.73 -11.39 1.04
CA ASP A 60 -6.14 -11.15 2.36
C ASP A 60 -5.14 -9.99 2.27
N CYS A 61 -4.45 -9.68 3.38
CA CYS A 61 -3.59 -8.50 3.44
C CYS A 61 -2.43 -8.55 2.46
N SER A 62 -1.73 -9.66 2.39
CA SER A 62 -0.58 -9.82 1.50
C SER A 62 -0.99 -10.08 0.06
N GLY A 63 -2.14 -10.73 -0.15
CA GLY A 63 -2.73 -10.88 -1.48
C GLY A 63 -3.10 -9.53 -2.08
N PHE A 64 -3.57 -8.62 -1.25
CA PHE A 64 -3.91 -7.26 -1.66
C PHE A 64 -2.68 -6.50 -2.17
N THR A 65 -1.63 -6.42 -1.39
CA THR A 65 -0.41 -5.72 -1.79
C THR A 65 0.25 -6.39 -3.00
N MET A 66 0.27 -7.71 -3.00
CA MET A 66 0.82 -8.47 -4.13
C MET A 66 0.07 -8.16 -5.43
N SER A 67 -1.26 -8.17 -5.39
CA SER A 67 -2.09 -7.95 -6.58
C SER A 67 -2.03 -6.51 -7.06
N VAL A 68 -1.95 -5.54 -6.14
CA VAL A 68 -1.77 -4.13 -6.51
C VAL A 68 -0.45 -3.96 -7.26
N TYR A 69 0.65 -4.47 -6.73
CA TYR A 69 1.95 -4.30 -7.37
C TYR A 69 2.06 -5.07 -8.69
N ARG A 70 1.37 -6.20 -8.79
CA ARG A 70 1.33 -6.96 -10.06
C ARG A 70 0.79 -6.11 -11.20
N LYS A 71 -0.19 -5.27 -10.92
CA LYS A 71 -0.77 -4.35 -11.92
C LYS A 71 0.31 -3.47 -12.57
N PHE A 72 1.36 -3.14 -11.81
CA PHE A 72 2.43 -2.25 -12.27
C PHE A 72 3.70 -3.02 -12.69
N GLY A 73 3.61 -4.35 -12.80
CA GLY A 73 4.71 -5.17 -13.29
C GLY A 73 5.69 -5.64 -12.22
N TYR A 74 5.36 -5.49 -10.95
CA TYR A 74 6.23 -5.90 -9.85
C TYR A 74 5.70 -7.17 -9.21
N ARG A 75 6.57 -8.17 -9.10
CA ARG A 75 6.25 -9.43 -8.40
C ARG A 75 6.84 -9.37 -7.01
N ILE A 76 5.99 -9.39 -6.00
CA ILE A 76 6.44 -9.47 -4.61
C ILE A 76 5.96 -10.80 -4.01
N PRO A 77 6.59 -11.25 -2.91
CA PRO A 77 6.22 -12.55 -2.33
C PRO A 77 4.77 -12.62 -1.86
N ARG A 78 4.27 -13.84 -1.69
CA ARG A 78 2.86 -14.08 -1.37
C ARG A 78 2.46 -13.70 0.05
N THR A 79 3.33 -13.92 1.03
CA THR A 79 2.96 -13.74 2.44
C THR A 79 3.50 -12.44 3.01
N SER A 80 2.83 -11.92 4.05
CA SER A 80 3.29 -10.69 4.71
C SER A 80 4.69 -10.85 5.29
N ARG A 81 4.98 -12.01 5.84
CA ARG A 81 6.30 -12.28 6.42
C ARG A 81 7.39 -12.22 5.35
N GLU A 82 7.17 -12.84 4.22
CA GLU A 82 8.12 -12.81 3.10
C GLU A 82 8.25 -11.40 2.53
N GLN A 83 7.14 -10.69 2.39
CA GLN A 83 7.17 -9.31 1.91
C GLN A 83 7.99 -8.41 2.83
N SER A 84 7.99 -8.70 4.13
CA SER A 84 8.69 -7.86 5.12
C SER A 84 10.21 -7.88 4.97
N THR A 85 10.75 -8.84 4.23
CA THR A 85 12.18 -8.92 3.94
C THR A 85 12.49 -8.63 2.47
N TYR A 86 11.51 -8.19 1.70
CA TYR A 86 11.64 -7.97 0.27
C TYR A 86 11.69 -6.47 -0.03
N GLY A 87 12.54 -6.07 -0.96
CA GLY A 87 12.68 -4.68 -1.34
C GLY A 87 13.65 -3.91 -0.43
N LYS A 88 13.62 -2.59 -0.54
CA LYS A 88 14.50 -1.71 0.21
C LYS A 88 13.87 -1.34 1.55
N ARG A 89 14.62 -1.51 2.63
CA ARG A 89 14.17 -1.08 3.95
C ARG A 89 14.11 0.45 4.03
N VAL A 90 13.03 0.98 4.60
CA VAL A 90 12.89 2.42 4.82
C VAL A 90 12.49 2.69 6.27
N SER A 91 12.93 3.85 6.78
CA SER A 91 12.55 4.29 8.11
C SER A 91 11.14 4.89 8.10
N PHE A 92 10.49 4.88 9.26
CA PHE A 92 9.15 5.46 9.38
C PHE A 92 9.14 6.97 9.18
N SER A 93 10.28 7.63 9.36
CA SER A 93 10.39 9.07 9.08
C SER A 93 10.52 9.38 7.60
N ASN A 94 10.69 8.37 6.76
CA ASN A 94 10.92 8.56 5.32
C ASN A 94 9.89 7.80 4.46
N LEU A 95 8.70 7.58 5.00
CA LEU A 95 7.64 6.87 4.29
C LEU A 95 7.16 7.65 3.07
N ARG A 96 6.91 6.94 1.98
CA ARG A 96 6.36 7.49 0.75
C ARG A 96 5.21 6.61 0.25
N PRO A 97 4.23 7.19 -0.47
CA PRO A 97 3.14 6.40 -1.02
C PRO A 97 3.65 5.19 -1.81
N GLY A 98 3.06 4.04 -1.57
CA GLY A 98 3.47 2.77 -2.15
C GLY A 98 4.35 1.94 -1.24
N ASP A 99 4.95 2.52 -0.20
CA ASP A 99 5.73 1.76 0.77
C ASP A 99 4.83 0.78 1.52
N LEU A 100 5.37 -0.38 1.87
CA LEU A 100 4.65 -1.40 2.61
C LEU A 100 5.06 -1.34 4.08
N LEU A 101 4.08 -1.32 4.98
CA LEU A 101 4.30 -1.39 6.42
C LEU A 101 3.87 -2.75 6.94
N PHE A 102 4.62 -3.26 7.90
CA PHE A 102 4.43 -4.61 8.43
C PHE A 102 4.16 -4.56 9.93
N TYR A 103 3.21 -5.37 10.37
CA TYR A 103 2.70 -5.35 11.73
C TYR A 103 2.75 -6.75 12.33
N THR A 104 2.95 -6.81 13.64
CA THR A 104 2.95 -8.06 14.38
C THR A 104 1.71 -8.22 15.27
N HIS A 105 1.00 -7.13 15.52
CA HIS A 105 -0.15 -7.10 16.43
C HIS A 105 0.17 -7.76 17.78
N GLY A 106 1.38 -7.50 18.29
CA GLY A 106 1.81 -8.01 19.59
C GLY A 106 2.29 -9.45 19.62
N THR A 107 2.31 -10.15 18.48
CA THR A 107 2.72 -11.56 18.44
C THR A 107 4.23 -11.77 18.33
N GLY A 108 4.99 -10.72 18.04
CA GLY A 108 6.42 -10.81 17.76
C GLY A 108 6.77 -11.23 16.35
N ARG A 109 5.81 -11.70 15.58
CA ARG A 109 6.00 -12.10 14.19
C ARG A 109 5.14 -11.28 13.26
N VAL A 110 5.67 -10.94 12.08
CA VAL A 110 4.88 -10.25 11.06
C VAL A 110 3.68 -11.11 10.67
N ASN A 111 2.48 -10.56 10.85
CA ASN A 111 1.23 -11.21 10.47
C ASN A 111 0.32 -10.32 9.65
N HIS A 112 0.75 -9.11 9.32
CA HIS A 112 -0.07 -8.17 8.58
C HIS A 112 0.79 -7.22 7.77
N VAL A 113 0.26 -6.77 6.62
CA VAL A 113 0.90 -5.80 5.76
C VAL A 113 -0.13 -4.79 5.26
N ALA A 114 0.31 -3.54 5.09
CA ALA A 114 -0.51 -2.45 4.60
C ALA A 114 0.31 -1.60 3.64
N MET A 115 -0.35 -0.82 2.81
CA MET A 115 0.32 0.10 1.89
C MET A 115 0.14 1.54 2.35
N TYR A 116 1.26 2.26 2.46
CA TYR A 116 1.24 3.68 2.81
C TYR A 116 0.65 4.49 1.65
N ILE A 117 -0.25 5.41 1.96
CA ILE A 117 -0.90 6.25 0.95
C ILE A 117 -0.63 7.74 1.16
N GLY A 118 0.24 8.08 2.11
CA GLY A 118 0.55 9.47 2.44
C GLY A 118 -0.24 9.97 3.63
N SER A 119 0.18 11.10 4.17
CA SER A 119 -0.50 11.81 5.28
C SER A 119 -0.76 10.94 6.51
N GLY A 120 0.16 10.01 6.79
CA GLY A 120 0.05 9.15 7.96
C GLY A 120 -0.99 8.05 7.84
N ARG A 121 -1.43 7.71 6.63
CA ARG A 121 -2.50 6.74 6.40
C ARG A 121 -2.05 5.57 5.57
N ILE A 122 -2.74 4.45 5.78
CA ILE A 122 -2.52 3.20 5.06
C ILE A 122 -3.83 2.70 4.47
N VAL A 123 -3.72 1.91 3.40
CA VAL A 123 -4.82 1.11 2.87
C VAL A 123 -4.44 -0.35 3.04
N HIS A 124 -5.37 -1.17 3.53
CA HIS A 124 -5.11 -2.58 3.79
C HIS A 124 -6.37 -3.43 3.78
N ALA A 125 -6.21 -4.70 3.42
CA ALA A 125 -7.25 -5.70 3.63
C ALA A 125 -7.13 -6.13 5.09
N SER A 126 -8.01 -5.58 5.93
CA SER A 126 -7.84 -5.64 7.38
C SER A 126 -8.32 -6.96 7.99
N ASN A 127 -9.59 -7.28 7.83
CA ASN A 127 -10.18 -8.51 8.37
C ASN A 127 -11.53 -8.77 7.67
N PRO A 128 -12.13 -9.97 7.89
CA PRO A 128 -13.40 -10.30 7.21
C PRO A 128 -14.55 -9.37 7.52
N ARG A 129 -14.53 -8.72 8.69
CA ARG A 129 -15.60 -7.80 9.07
C ARG A 129 -15.54 -6.48 8.30
N THR A 130 -14.35 -5.94 8.13
CA THR A 130 -14.17 -4.60 7.56
C THR A 130 -13.77 -4.61 6.10
N GLY A 131 -13.17 -5.70 5.62
CA GLY A 131 -12.63 -5.74 4.27
C GLY A 131 -11.45 -4.80 4.10
N ILE A 132 -11.33 -4.25 2.91
CA ILE A 132 -10.28 -3.29 2.56
C ILE A 132 -10.71 -1.92 3.07
N LYS A 133 -9.82 -1.27 3.82
CA LYS A 133 -10.12 0.01 4.47
C LYS A 133 -8.88 0.88 4.58
N ILE A 134 -9.12 2.15 4.90
CA ILE A 134 -8.07 3.11 5.23
C ILE A 134 -7.99 3.25 6.73
N SER A 135 -6.78 3.29 7.27
CA SER A 135 -6.51 3.45 8.70
C SER A 135 -5.32 4.39 8.88
N LYS A 136 -5.09 4.83 10.11
CA LYS A 136 -3.81 5.49 10.44
C LYS A 136 -2.71 4.45 10.44
N TYR A 137 -1.52 4.82 9.96
CA TYR A 137 -0.41 3.86 9.89
C TYR A 137 -0.02 3.32 11.27
N ASN A 138 -0.25 4.10 12.30
CA ASN A 138 0.07 3.71 13.68
C ASN A 138 -1.15 3.25 14.49
N TYR A 139 -2.20 2.76 13.81
CA TYR A 139 -3.32 2.13 14.50
C TYR A 139 -2.85 0.95 15.36
N SER A 140 -1.75 0.35 14.96
CA SER A 140 -0.96 -0.61 15.70
C SER A 140 0.49 -0.23 15.44
N ARG A 141 1.39 -0.58 16.36
CA ARG A 141 2.81 -0.23 16.19
C ARG A 141 3.41 -1.01 15.02
N PRO A 142 3.86 -0.35 13.94
CA PRO A 142 4.49 -1.07 12.84
C PRO A 142 5.87 -1.57 13.24
N LYS A 143 6.24 -2.74 12.69
CA LYS A 143 7.55 -3.33 12.95
C LYS A 143 8.61 -2.79 11.99
N CYS A 144 8.29 -2.69 10.71
CA CYS A 144 9.23 -2.24 9.68
C CYS A 144 8.46 -1.80 8.44
N ALA A 145 9.20 -1.21 7.51
CA ALA A 145 8.65 -0.79 6.22
C ALA A 145 9.62 -1.13 5.10
N ARG A 146 9.06 -1.42 3.92
CA ARG A 146 9.81 -1.75 2.71
C ARG A 146 9.32 -0.93 1.52
N ARG A 147 10.23 -0.56 0.65
CA ARG A 147 9.93 0.12 -0.61
C ARG A 147 10.15 -0.84 -1.75
N ILE A 148 9.10 -1.03 -2.55
CA ILE A 148 9.14 -1.96 -3.68
C ILE A 148 9.71 -1.28 -4.92
N VAL A 149 9.25 -0.06 -5.18
CA VAL A 149 9.70 0.72 -6.33
C VAL A 149 10.78 1.68 -5.85
N TYR A 150 12.02 1.35 -6.13
CA TYR A 150 13.14 2.21 -5.78
C TYR A 150 14.19 2.17 -6.89
N LYS A 151 14.89 3.26 -7.02
CA LYS A 151 15.96 3.36 -8.01
C LYS A 151 17.23 2.78 -7.42
N LYS A 152 17.85 1.91 -8.18
CA LYS A 152 19.14 1.35 -7.81
C LYS A 152 20.26 2.37 -8.05
#